data_46f7f47b7001abf5990ac7e6c622354f
#
_entry.id   46f7f47b7001abf5990ac7e6c622354f
#
_cell.length_a   1.000
_cell.length_b   1.000
_cell.length_c   1.000
_cell.angle_alpha   90.00
_cell.angle_beta   90.00
_cell.angle_gamma   90.00
#
_symmetry.space_group_name_H-M   'P 1'
#
loop_
_entity.id
_entity.type
_entity.pdbx_description
1 polymer ?
#
loop_
_entity_poly.entity_id
_entity_poly.type
_entity_poly.pdbx_seq_one_letter_code
_entity_poly.pdbx_strand_id
1 'polypeptide(L)' 'MTAQDLEVGVDGYLIVVREPTSGFYAIYSKPKRRPQLILRRPADTEDQALLTQVWQAANDKARELGWIV' A
#
# COMPACT_ATOMS: atom_id res chain seq x y z
N MET A 1 -22.65 3.00 -0.31
CA MET A 1 -21.50 3.33 0.52
C MET A 1 -20.27 3.56 -0.34
N THR A 2 -19.56 4.59 -0.08
CA THR A 2 -18.37 4.90 -0.87
C THR A 2 -17.17 4.16 -0.34
N ALA A 3 -16.27 3.81 -1.22
CA ALA A 3 -14.96 3.32 -0.83
C ALA A 3 -14.21 4.42 -0.09
N GLN A 4 -13.30 4.02 0.78
CA GLN A 4 -12.42 4.99 1.43
C GLN A 4 -11.49 5.60 0.41
N ASP A 5 -11.27 6.90 0.53
CA ASP A 5 -10.33 7.60 -0.33
C ASP A 5 -8.92 7.36 0.22
N LEU A 6 -8.18 6.52 -0.47
CA LEU A 6 -6.81 6.26 -0.12
C LEU A 6 -5.89 7.11 -0.97
N GLU A 7 -4.87 7.67 -0.33
CA GLU A 7 -3.81 8.39 -1.03
C GLU A 7 -2.63 7.47 -1.24
N VAL A 8 -2.20 7.35 -2.48
CA VAL A 8 -1.08 6.48 -2.84
C VAL A 8 0.03 7.34 -3.41
N GLY A 9 1.19 7.28 -2.77
CA GLY A 9 2.36 8.02 -3.21
C GLY A 9 3.53 7.08 -3.45
N VAL A 10 4.49 7.54 -4.24
CA VAL A 10 5.71 6.79 -4.53
C VAL A 10 6.89 7.64 -4.11
N ASP A 11 7.80 7.05 -3.36
CA ASP A 11 9.03 7.71 -2.92
C ASP A 11 10.20 6.76 -3.18
N GLY A 12 10.90 6.98 -4.30
CA GLY A 12 11.98 6.10 -4.73
C GLY A 12 11.46 4.70 -4.98
N TYR A 13 11.85 3.75 -4.14
CA TYR A 13 11.43 2.36 -4.24
C TYR A 13 10.31 2.01 -3.25
N LEU A 14 9.70 3.01 -2.65
CA LEU A 14 8.66 2.82 -1.66
C LEU A 14 7.30 3.26 -2.21
N ILE A 15 6.28 2.51 -1.86
CA ILE A 15 4.89 2.90 -2.10
C ILE A 15 4.27 3.18 -0.74
N VAL A 16 3.75 4.38 -0.58
CA VAL A 16 3.11 4.81 0.67
C VAL A 16 1.62 4.93 0.41
N VAL A 17 0.83 4.20 1.18
CA VAL A 17 -0.63 4.28 1.11
C VAL A 17 -1.12 4.88 2.41
N ARG A 18 -1.90 5.94 2.32
CA ARG A 18 -2.43 6.66 3.48
C ARG A 18 -3.95 6.66 3.45
N GLU A 19 -4.53 6.55 4.64
CA GLU A 19 -5.95 6.77 4.84
C GLU A 19 -6.08 8.05 5.66
N PRO A 20 -6.47 9.19 5.04
CA PRO A 20 -6.37 10.50 5.70
C PRO A 20 -7.35 10.68 6.86
N THR A 21 -8.49 10.01 6.83
CA THR A 21 -9.50 10.17 7.88
C THR A 21 -8.99 9.72 9.24
N SER A 22 -8.32 8.56 9.28
CA SER A 22 -7.79 8.01 10.53
C SER A 22 -6.31 8.32 10.76
N GLY A 23 -5.62 8.81 9.71
CA GLY A 23 -4.18 9.01 9.78
C GLY A 23 -3.38 7.74 9.62
N PHE A 24 -4.03 6.62 9.32
CA PHE A 24 -3.35 5.35 9.11
C PHE A 24 -2.53 5.41 7.82
N TYR A 25 -1.35 4.81 7.84
CA TYR A 25 -0.58 4.65 6.62
C TYR A 25 0.26 3.37 6.67
N ALA A 26 0.61 2.89 5.49
CA ALA A 26 1.45 1.71 5.34
C ALA A 26 2.49 1.99 4.26
N ILE A 27 3.67 1.43 4.44
CA ILE A 27 4.78 1.61 3.50
C ILE A 27 5.17 0.23 2.98
N TYR A 28 5.23 0.11 1.66
CA TYR A 28 5.59 -1.13 0.99
C TYR A 28 6.83 -0.91 0.14
N SER A 29 7.61 -1.95 -0.01
CA SER A 29 8.73 -1.93 -0.96
C SER A 29 8.73 -3.22 -1.76
N LYS A 30 9.37 -3.19 -2.94
CA LYS A 30 9.56 -4.40 -3.73
C LYS A 30 11.04 -4.73 -3.76
N PRO A 31 11.45 -5.83 -3.13
CA PRO A 31 12.83 -6.29 -3.26
C PRO A 31 13.14 -6.69 -4.69
N LYS A 32 14.36 -6.46 -5.12
CA LYS A 32 14.77 -6.73 -6.50
C LYS A 32 14.56 -8.18 -6.92
N ARG A 33 14.71 -9.10 -5.98
CA ARG A 33 14.68 -10.55 -6.25
C ARG A 33 13.32 -11.19 -5.98
N ARG A 34 12.34 -10.42 -5.54
CA ARG A 34 11.03 -10.97 -5.20
C ARG A 34 9.95 -10.30 -6.05
N PRO A 35 8.97 -11.08 -6.52
CA PRO A 35 7.90 -10.51 -7.35
C PRO A 35 6.78 -9.87 -6.53
N GLN A 36 6.93 -9.77 -5.23
CA GLN A 36 5.89 -9.29 -4.34
C GLN A 36 6.32 -8.08 -3.55
N LEU A 37 5.35 -7.25 -3.20
CA LEU A 37 5.58 -6.15 -2.28
C LEU A 37 5.75 -6.70 -0.86
N ILE A 38 6.58 -6.02 -0.08
CA ILE A 38 6.78 -6.32 1.33
C ILE A 38 6.34 -5.11 2.13
N LEU A 39 5.53 -5.35 3.15
CA LEU A 39 5.15 -4.32 4.10
C LEU A 39 6.36 -3.97 4.96
N ARG A 40 6.83 -2.75 4.85
CA ARG A 40 8.03 -2.29 5.57
C ARG A 40 7.69 -1.73 6.95
N ARG A 41 6.49 -1.18 7.09
CA ARG A 41 6.01 -0.69 8.36
C ARG A 41 4.84 -1.56 8.82
N PRO A 42 4.90 -2.17 10.00
CA PRO A 42 3.79 -2.99 10.48
C PRO A 42 2.51 -2.18 10.53
N ALA A 43 1.43 -2.80 10.10
CA ALA A 43 0.13 -2.16 10.16
C ALA A 43 -0.30 -2.07 11.62
N ASP A 44 -0.66 -0.87 12.04
CA ASP A 44 -1.06 -0.60 13.42
C ASP A 44 -2.58 -0.44 13.48
N THR A 45 -3.29 -1.44 12.99
CA THR A 45 -4.74 -1.46 12.98
C THR A 45 -5.26 -2.89 13.04
N GLU A 46 -6.41 -3.05 13.67
CA GLU A 46 -7.13 -4.33 13.69
C GLU A 46 -8.19 -4.42 12.59
N ASP A 47 -8.36 -3.37 11.81
CA ASP A 47 -9.36 -3.33 10.75
C ASP A 47 -8.86 -4.11 9.53
N GLN A 48 -9.32 -5.35 9.39
CA GLN A 48 -8.92 -6.22 8.29
C GLN A 48 -9.39 -5.69 6.93
N ALA A 49 -10.54 -5.05 6.89
CA ALA A 49 -11.03 -4.47 5.64
C ALA A 49 -10.12 -3.35 5.18
N LEU A 50 -9.69 -2.50 6.09
CA LEU A 50 -8.75 -1.42 5.77
C LEU A 50 -7.41 -1.99 5.30
N LEU A 51 -6.89 -2.99 5.98
CA LEU A 51 -5.64 -3.64 5.59
C LEU A 51 -5.72 -4.20 4.18
N THR A 52 -6.82 -4.84 3.84
CA THR A 52 -7.03 -5.41 2.51
C THR A 52 -7.06 -4.31 1.45
N GLN A 53 -7.79 -3.23 1.73
CA GLN A 53 -7.90 -2.12 0.78
C GLN A 53 -6.54 -1.45 0.56
N VAL A 54 -5.80 -1.23 1.61
CA VAL A 54 -4.47 -0.62 1.55
C VAL A 54 -3.53 -1.51 0.73
N TRP A 55 -3.55 -2.81 0.99
CA TRP A 55 -2.71 -3.77 0.26
C TRP A 55 -3.06 -3.79 -1.22
N GLN A 56 -4.35 -3.80 -1.55
CA GLN A 56 -4.79 -3.77 -2.95
C GLN A 56 -4.35 -2.48 -3.64
N ALA A 57 -4.49 -1.35 -2.97
CA ALA A 57 -4.07 -0.07 -3.53
C ALA A 57 -2.56 -0.06 -3.82
N ALA A 58 -1.76 -0.60 -2.90
CA ALA A 58 -0.32 -0.69 -3.10
C ALA A 58 0.03 -1.60 -4.28
N ASN A 59 -0.64 -2.74 -4.40
CA ASN A 59 -0.40 -3.67 -5.51
C ASN A 59 -0.81 -3.08 -6.85
N ASP A 60 -1.95 -2.39 -6.90
CA ASP A 60 -2.40 -1.73 -8.12
C ASP A 60 -1.40 -0.68 -8.57
N LYS A 61 -0.86 0.08 -7.64
CA LYS A 61 0.16 1.08 -7.96
C LYS A 61 1.44 0.41 -8.45
N ALA A 62 1.84 -0.68 -7.84
CA ALA A 62 3.04 -1.40 -8.26
C ALA A 62 2.88 -1.96 -9.68
N ARG A 63 1.68 -2.44 -10.03
CA ARG A 63 1.41 -2.89 -11.40
C ARG A 63 1.46 -1.74 -12.39
N GLU A 64 0.88 -0.60 -12.03
CA GLU A 64 0.92 0.60 -12.85
C GLU A 64 2.34 1.03 -13.13
N LEU A 65 3.23 0.92 -12.14
CA LEU A 65 4.64 1.27 -12.27
C LEU A 65 5.47 0.19 -12.94
N GLY A 66 4.90 -0.98 -13.18
CA GLY A 66 5.64 -2.08 -13.76
C GLY A 66 6.54 -2.82 -12.78
N TRP A 67 6.35 -2.61 -11.48
CA TRP A 67 7.16 -3.27 -10.46
C TRP A 67 6.78 -4.73 -10.26
N ILE A 68 5.50 -5.05 -10.46
CA ILE A 68 4.98 -6.41 -10.37
C ILE A 68 4.07 -6.66 -11.57
N VAL A 69 3.80 -7.93 -11.81
CA VAL A 69 2.96 -8.35 -12.94
C VAL A 69 1.49 -8.32 -12.60
#